data_c585b8d52232bc5708c9cd8bf04c15e6
#
_entry.id   c585b8d52232bc5708c9cd8bf04c15e6
#
_cell.length_a   1.000
_cell.length_b   1.000
_cell.length_c   1.000
_cell.angle_alpha   90.00
_cell.angle_beta   90.00
_cell.angle_gamma   90.00
#
_symmetry.space_group_name_H-M   'P 1'
#
loop_
_entity.id
_entity.type
_entity.pdbx_description
1 polymer ?
#
loop_
_entity_poly.entity_id
_entity_poly.type
_entity_poly.pdbx_seq_one_letter_code
_entity_poly.pdbx_strand_id
1 'polypeptide(L)' 'MVIIREYNTITDGFPYAMVRDRIKEYWKNHNGKVLSTKKTKTKDYTYCTYVVRIEY' A
#
# COMPACT_ATOMS: atom_id res chain seq x y z
N MET A 1 18.23 10.82 1.62
CA MET A 1 18.36 9.34 1.73
C MET A 1 17.07 8.70 1.22
N VAL A 2 17.20 7.60 0.51
CA VAL A 2 16.04 6.87 -0.04
C VAL A 2 16.01 5.48 0.56
N ILE A 3 14.83 5.05 1.01
CA ILE A 3 14.61 3.68 1.42
C ILE A 3 13.42 3.10 0.68
N ILE A 4 13.42 1.79 0.55
CA ILE A 4 12.31 1.06 -0.07
C ILE A 4 11.76 0.10 0.98
N ARG A 5 10.44 0.15 1.20
CA ARG A 5 9.77 -0.69 2.18
C ARG A 5 8.55 -1.38 1.59
N GLU A 6 8.25 -2.55 2.12
CA GLU A 6 7.05 -3.30 1.78
C GLU A 6 6.12 -3.31 2.99
N TYR A 7 4.83 -3.05 2.73
CA TYR A 7 3.80 -3.05 3.76
C TYR A 7 2.61 -3.89 3.33
N ASN A 8 1.87 -4.37 4.32
CA ASN A 8 0.60 -5.07 4.13
C ASN A 8 -0.50 -4.31 4.86
N THR A 9 -1.60 -4.02 4.18
CA THR A 9 -2.75 -3.35 4.77
C THR A 9 -3.99 -4.20 4.55
N ILE A 10 -4.73 -4.48 5.63
CA ILE A 10 -5.98 -5.24 5.55
C ILE A 10 -7.03 -4.40 4.84
N THR A 11 -7.72 -5.01 3.86
CA THR A 11 -8.75 -4.31 3.08
C THR A 11 -10.17 -4.69 3.49
N ASP A 12 -10.34 -5.51 4.51
CA ASP A 12 -11.64 -6.04 4.90
C ASP A 12 -12.68 -4.94 5.06
N GLY A 13 -13.86 -5.16 4.42
CA GLY A 13 -14.95 -4.20 4.45
C GLY A 13 -14.84 -3.07 3.41
N PHE A 14 -13.74 -3.01 2.64
CA PHE A 14 -13.53 -1.98 1.63
C PHE A 14 -13.08 -2.58 0.30
N PRO A 15 -13.49 -1.99 -0.84
CA PRO A 15 -12.97 -2.42 -2.15
C PRO A 15 -11.44 -2.24 -2.20
N TYR A 16 -10.76 -3.20 -2.80
CA TYR A 16 -9.30 -3.15 -2.95
C TYR A 16 -8.86 -1.85 -3.66
N ALA A 17 -9.54 -1.48 -4.73
CA ALA A 17 -9.17 -0.29 -5.49
C ALA A 17 -9.22 0.98 -4.63
N MET A 18 -10.21 1.09 -3.73
CA MET A 18 -10.32 2.24 -2.84
C MET A 18 -9.15 2.28 -1.84
N VAL A 19 -8.79 1.13 -1.26
CA VAL A 19 -7.68 1.05 -0.32
C VAL A 19 -6.37 1.40 -1.03
N ARG A 20 -6.16 0.85 -2.23
CA ARG A 20 -4.99 1.15 -3.06
C ARG A 20 -4.86 2.65 -3.32
N ASP A 21 -5.94 3.29 -3.70
CA ASP A 21 -5.91 4.73 -4.03
C ASP A 21 -5.62 5.58 -2.80
N ARG A 22 -6.16 5.20 -1.63
CA ARG A 22 -5.87 5.89 -0.37
C ARG A 22 -4.40 5.73 0.04
N ILE A 23 -3.83 4.55 -0.17
CA ILE A 23 -2.41 4.31 0.11
C ILE A 23 -1.53 5.21 -0.75
N LYS A 24 -1.84 5.31 -2.05
CA LYS A 24 -1.09 6.17 -2.98
C LYS A 24 -1.18 7.64 -2.56
N GLU A 25 -2.35 8.10 -2.17
CA GLU A 25 -2.54 9.48 -1.73
C GLU A 25 -1.81 9.76 -0.43
N TYR A 26 -1.87 8.85 0.54
CA TYR A 26 -1.15 8.97 1.80
C TYR A 26 0.35 9.19 1.55
N TRP A 27 0.96 8.34 0.75
CA TRP A 27 2.40 8.43 0.51
C TRP A 27 2.79 9.64 -0.33
N LYS A 28 1.93 10.06 -1.23
CA LYS A 28 2.14 11.30 -1.99
C LYS A 28 2.29 12.50 -1.05
N ASN A 29 1.56 12.49 0.06
CA ASN A 29 1.62 13.57 1.06
C ASN A 29 2.71 13.38 2.11
N HIS A 30 3.43 12.25 2.07
CA HIS A 30 4.46 11.90 3.05
C HIS A 30 5.81 11.56 2.42
N ASN A 31 6.12 12.21 1.29
CA ASN A 31 7.40 12.03 0.57
C ASN A 31 7.64 10.58 0.13
N GLY A 32 6.58 9.87 -0.21
CA GLY A 32 6.66 8.50 -0.68
C GLY A 32 6.08 8.34 -2.07
N LYS A 33 6.55 7.33 -2.78
CA LYS A 33 5.99 6.92 -4.06
C LYS A 33 5.72 5.43 -4.03
N VAL A 34 4.47 5.05 -4.26
CA VAL A 34 4.10 3.64 -4.33
C VAL A 34 4.56 3.08 -5.67
N LEU A 35 5.45 2.08 -5.61
CA LEU A 35 6.05 1.48 -6.79
C LEU A 35 5.21 0.35 -7.36
N SER A 36 4.56 -0.41 -6.48
CA SER A 36 3.72 -1.53 -6.90
C SER A 36 2.68 -1.82 -5.83
N THR A 37 1.56 -2.40 -6.27
CA THR A 37 0.51 -2.88 -5.37
C THR A 37 0.09 -4.26 -5.81
N LYS A 38 -0.28 -5.11 -4.85
CA LYS A 38 -0.71 -6.47 -5.11
C LYS A 38 -1.84 -6.85 -4.16
N LYS A 39 -2.89 -7.47 -4.70
CA LYS A 39 -3.96 -8.03 -3.90
C LYS A 39 -3.55 -9.43 -3.44
N THR A 40 -3.49 -9.64 -2.13
CA THR A 40 -3.17 -10.94 -1.55
C THR A 40 -4.37 -11.39 -0.72
N LYS A 41 -4.86 -12.58 -1.00
CA LYS A 41 -5.99 -13.15 -0.28
C LYS A 41 -5.54 -14.35 0.53
N THR A 42 -5.79 -14.32 1.84
CA THR A 42 -5.57 -15.45 2.72
C THR A 42 -6.93 -16.06 3.10
N LYS A 43 -6.90 -17.15 3.89
CA LYS A 43 -8.12 -17.79 4.37
C LYS A 43 -9.01 -16.82 5.15
N ASP A 44 -8.41 -15.96 5.97
CA ASP A 44 -9.13 -15.09 6.89
C ASP A 44 -9.25 -13.64 6.44
N TYR A 45 -8.30 -13.16 5.64
CA TYR A 45 -8.19 -11.74 5.30
C TYR A 45 -7.77 -11.52 3.86
N THR A 46 -8.10 -10.34 3.37
CA THR A 46 -7.56 -9.82 2.11
C THR A 46 -6.65 -8.65 2.44
N TYR A 47 -5.49 -8.62 1.80
CA TYR A 47 -4.49 -7.58 2.02
C TYR A 47 -4.17 -6.84 0.73
N CYS A 48 -3.84 -5.56 0.87
CA CYS A 48 -3.13 -4.81 -0.15
C CYS A 48 -1.65 -4.82 0.26
N THR A 49 -0.83 -5.56 -0.49
CA THR A 49 0.61 -5.57 -0.29
C THR A 49 1.21 -4.55 -1.24
N TYR A 50 2.00 -3.61 -0.73
CA TYR A 50 2.55 -2.57 -1.57
C TYR A 50 4.01 -2.27 -1.21
N VAL A 51 4.74 -1.81 -2.21
CA VAL A 51 6.12 -1.39 -2.07
C VAL A 51 6.17 0.11 -2.27
N VAL A 52 6.82 0.82 -1.37
CA VAL A 52 6.92 2.28 -1.41
C VAL A 52 8.38 2.72 -1.33
N ARG A 53 8.72 3.71 -2.14
CA ARG A 53 10.00 4.40 -2.10
C ARG A 53 9.80 5.67 -1.26
N ILE A 54 10.53 5.76 -0.16
CA ILE A 54 10.42 6.89 0.76
C ILE A 54 11.69 7.72 0.68
N GLU A 55 11.54 9.01 0.53
CA GLU A 55 12.66 9.94 0.44
C GLU A 55 12.72 10.82 1.68
N TYR A 56 13.90 10.85 2.28
CA TYR A 56 14.16 11.69 3.45
C TYR A 56 14.93 12.95 3.08
#